data_e0003c866c5a8fc1677302d1a66a82f1
#
_entry.id   e0003c866c5a8fc1677302d1a66a82f1
#
_cell.length_a   1.000
_cell.length_b   1.000
_cell.length_c   1.000
_cell.angle_alpha   90.00
_cell.angle_beta   90.00
_cell.angle_gamma   90.00
#
_symmetry.space_group_name_H-M   'P 1'
#
loop_
_entity.id
_entity.type
_entity.pdbx_description
1 polymer ?
#
loop_
_entity_poly.entity_id
_entity_poly.type
_entity_poly.pdbx_seq_one_letter_code
_entity_poly.pdbx_strand_id
1 'polypeptide(L)' 'MKESYKSFDELPMMISVSQVSKVLGISRTRSYELVNEKGFPKIKIGTRIVVPKDEFKLWIQNKLRKDKNYVRKQKLQNRR' A
#
# COMPACT_ATOMS: atom_id res chain seq x y z
N MET A 1 3.72 -6.04 17.30
CA MET A 1 4.26 -5.88 17.44
C MET A 1 5.19 -6.20 16.71
N LYS A 2 5.60 -6.90 16.62
CA LYS A 2 6.52 -7.24 16.02
C LYS A 2 6.32 -7.18 14.64
N GLU A 3 5.33 -7.00 14.06
CA GLU A 3 5.15 -6.97 12.71
C GLU A 3 5.01 -5.64 12.12
N SER A 4 5.49 -4.60 12.74
CA SER A 4 5.45 -3.30 12.16
C SER A 4 6.72 -3.04 11.39
N TYR A 5 6.64 -2.34 10.29
CA TYR A 5 7.79 -2.06 9.46
C TYR A 5 8.12 -0.58 9.53
N LYS A 6 9.38 -0.28 9.72
CA LYS A 6 9.80 1.09 9.83
C LYS A 6 9.98 1.71 8.47
N SER A 7 10.28 0.94 7.47
CA SER A 7 10.40 1.49 6.14
C SER A 7 10.14 0.40 5.13
N PHE A 8 9.95 0.79 3.90
CA PHE A 8 9.73 -0.16 2.83
C PHE A 8 10.96 -1.04 2.62
N ASP A 9 12.11 -0.55 3.02
CA ASP A 9 13.32 -1.34 2.83
C ASP A 9 13.33 -2.60 3.66
N GLU A 10 12.55 -2.65 4.70
CA GLU A 10 12.47 -3.82 5.53
C GLU A 10 11.60 -4.91 4.92
N LEU A 11 10.87 -4.60 3.89
CA LEU A 11 9.98 -5.57 3.28
C LEU A 11 10.73 -6.37 2.23
N PRO A 12 10.35 -7.63 2.04
CA PRO A 12 10.93 -8.40 0.95
C PRO A 12 10.42 -7.87 -0.38
N MET A 13 11.03 -8.31 -1.46
CA MET A 13 10.64 -7.80 -2.78
C MET A 13 9.21 -8.15 -3.13
N MET A 14 8.75 -9.30 -2.70
CA MET A 14 7.37 -9.68 -2.91
C MET A 14 6.72 -9.83 -1.56
N ILE A 15 5.58 -9.20 -1.38
CA ILE A 15 4.91 -9.24 -0.09
C ILE A 15 3.56 -9.92 -0.21
N SER A 16 3.08 -10.42 0.90
CA SER A 16 1.81 -11.11 0.94
C SER A 16 0.69 -10.13 1.25
N VAL A 17 -0.54 -10.57 1.10
CA VAL A 17 -1.67 -9.73 1.45
C VAL A 17 -1.62 -9.39 2.93
N SER A 18 -1.16 -10.34 3.74
CA SER A 18 -1.04 -10.09 5.15
C SER A 18 -0.05 -8.95 5.44
N GLN A 19 1.04 -8.93 4.69
CA GLN A 19 2.02 -7.86 4.86
C GLN A 19 1.47 -6.52 4.37
N VAL A 20 0.66 -6.55 3.33
CA VAL A 20 0.00 -5.34 2.87
C VAL A 20 -0.86 -4.77 4.00
N SER A 21 -1.57 -5.64 4.71
CA SER A 21 -2.43 -5.16 5.78
C SER A 21 -1.60 -4.50 6.88
N LYS A 22 -0.42 -5.03 7.16
CA LYS A 22 0.40 -4.45 8.19
C LYS A 22 1.02 -3.13 7.77
N VAL A 23 1.40 -3.04 6.53
CA VAL A 23 1.97 -1.79 6.03
C VAL A 23 0.92 -0.68 6.06
N LEU A 24 -0.29 -1.01 5.66
CA LEU A 24 -1.33 0.00 5.58
C LEU A 24 -2.09 0.18 6.88
N GLY A 25 -1.93 -0.74 7.81
CA GLY A 25 -2.64 -0.64 9.08
C GLY A 25 -4.12 -0.91 8.95
N ILE A 26 -4.49 -1.82 8.06
CA ILE A 26 -5.89 -2.15 7.86
C ILE A 26 -6.08 -3.64 8.11
N SER A 27 -7.33 -4.06 8.19
CA SER A 27 -7.60 -5.45 8.47
C SER A 27 -7.25 -6.31 7.26
N ARG A 28 -7.11 -7.59 7.50
CA ARG A 28 -6.80 -8.51 6.45
C ARG A 28 -7.93 -8.57 5.43
N THR A 29 -9.16 -8.54 5.90
CA THR A 29 -10.31 -8.55 5.02
C THR A 29 -10.29 -7.36 4.08
N ARG A 30 -9.99 -6.19 4.63
CA ARG A 30 -9.91 -5.00 3.80
C ARG A 30 -8.77 -5.10 2.80
N SER A 31 -7.68 -5.72 3.20
CA SER A 31 -6.55 -5.87 2.32
C SER A 31 -6.89 -6.76 1.13
N TYR A 32 -7.66 -7.82 1.36
CA TYR A 32 -8.08 -8.66 0.27
C TYR A 32 -8.99 -7.92 -0.69
N GLU A 33 -9.83 -7.06 -0.18
CA GLU A 33 -10.68 -6.24 -1.03
C GLU A 33 -9.83 -5.30 -1.86
N LEU A 34 -8.83 -4.73 -1.21
CA LEU A 34 -7.98 -3.77 -1.87
C LEU A 34 -7.17 -4.40 -3.01
N VAL A 35 -6.57 -5.55 -2.76
CA VAL A 35 -5.74 -6.15 -3.78
C VAL A 35 -6.58 -6.67 -4.95
N ASN A 36 -7.88 -6.79 -4.75
CA ASN A 36 -8.74 -7.21 -5.85
C ASN A 36 -9.27 -6.04 -6.65
N GLU A 37 -8.95 -4.82 -6.24
CA GLU A 37 -9.38 -3.68 -7.01
C GLU A 37 -8.63 -3.59 -8.32
N LYS A 38 -9.30 -3.04 -9.31
CA LYS A 38 -8.69 -2.85 -10.58
C LYS A 38 -7.54 -1.88 -10.46
N GLY A 39 -6.44 -2.19 -11.03
CA GLY A 39 -5.29 -1.30 -10.97
C GLY A 39 -4.35 -1.54 -9.81
N PHE A 40 -4.71 -2.41 -8.90
CA PHE A 40 -3.81 -2.69 -7.80
C PHE A 40 -2.72 -3.64 -8.28
N PRO A 41 -1.44 -3.35 -8.01
CA PRO A 41 -0.35 -4.18 -8.49
C PRO A 41 -0.31 -5.49 -7.74
N LYS A 42 -0.58 -6.57 -8.43
CA LYS A 42 -0.50 -7.88 -7.82
C LYS A 42 -0.17 -8.92 -8.86
N ILE A 43 0.38 -10.02 -8.41
CA ILE A 43 0.67 -11.16 -9.26
C ILE A 43 -0.02 -12.34 -8.65
N LYS A 44 -0.79 -13.04 -9.46
CA LYS A 44 -1.47 -14.22 -8.98
C LYS A 44 -0.70 -15.44 -9.40
N ILE A 45 -0.31 -16.25 -8.46
CA ILE A 45 0.41 -17.48 -8.74
C ILE A 45 -0.41 -18.61 -8.16
N GLY A 46 -1.12 -19.32 -9.03
CA GLY A 46 -2.05 -20.33 -8.55
C GLY A 46 -3.12 -19.66 -7.73
N THR A 47 -3.26 -20.07 -6.49
CA THR A 47 -4.23 -19.43 -5.61
C THR A 47 -3.61 -18.39 -4.72
N ARG A 48 -2.31 -18.15 -4.86
CA ARG A 48 -1.65 -17.19 -4.04
C ARG A 48 -1.57 -15.83 -4.71
N ILE A 49 -1.65 -14.79 -3.92
CA ILE A 49 -1.50 -13.44 -4.42
C ILE A 49 -0.27 -12.84 -3.77
N VAL A 50 0.64 -12.34 -4.57
CA VAL A 50 1.79 -11.64 -4.03
C VAL A 50 1.83 -10.26 -4.67
N VAL A 51 2.41 -9.33 -3.95
CA VAL A 51 2.42 -7.93 -4.36
C VAL A 51 3.87 -7.47 -4.48
N PRO A 52 4.28 -7.03 -5.67
CA PRO A 52 5.65 -6.53 -5.81
C PRO A 52 5.81 -5.25 -5.00
N LYS A 53 6.82 -5.22 -4.17
CA LYS A 53 7.01 -4.11 -3.25
C LYS A 53 7.15 -2.78 -3.97
N ASP A 54 7.95 -2.74 -5.01
CA ASP A 54 8.20 -1.50 -5.70
C ASP A 54 6.95 -0.96 -6.38
N GLU A 55 6.15 -1.84 -6.95
CA GLU A 55 4.94 -1.42 -7.59
C GLU A 55 3.92 -0.97 -6.55
N PHE A 56 3.93 -1.62 -5.41
CA PHE A 56 3.05 -1.23 -4.32
C PHE A 56 3.39 0.18 -3.85
N LYS A 57 4.68 0.47 -3.77
CA LYS A 57 5.11 1.79 -3.35
C LYS A 57 4.63 2.84 -4.35
N LEU A 58 4.75 2.55 -5.63
CA LEU A 58 4.27 3.47 -6.65
C LEU A 58 2.77 3.64 -6.58
N TRP A 59 2.06 2.56 -6.29
CA TRP A 59 0.62 2.63 -6.17
C TRP A 59 0.22 3.56 -5.03
N ILE A 60 0.92 3.47 -3.91
CA ILE A 60 0.65 4.35 -2.79
C ILE A 60 0.91 5.80 -3.18
N GLN A 61 2.01 6.05 -3.85
CA GLN A 61 2.33 7.39 -4.27
C GLN A 61 1.30 7.96 -5.22
N ASN A 62 0.80 7.11 -6.11
CA ASN A 62 -0.22 7.55 -7.04
C ASN A 62 -1.54 7.84 -6.35
N LYS A 63 -1.83 7.06 -5.31
CA LYS A 63 -3.03 7.32 -4.55
C LYS A 63 -2.96 8.66 -3.87
N LEU A 64 -1.84 8.98 -3.30
CA LEU A 64 -1.65 10.26 -2.66
C LEU A 64 -1.79 11.39 -3.66
N ARG A 65 -1.27 11.17 -4.84
CA ARG A 65 -1.35 12.17 -5.87
C ARG A 65 -2.77 12.40 -6.32
N LYS A 66 -3.56 11.34 -6.41
CA LYS A 66 -4.93 11.47 -6.78
C LYS A 66 -5.76 12.11 -5.72
N ASP A 67 -5.40 11.90 -4.46
CA ASP A 67 -6.11 12.51 -3.37
C ASP A 67 -5.56 13.89 -3.17
N LYS A 68 -5.75 14.73 -4.14
CA LYS A 68 -5.24 16.06 -4.10
C LYS A 68 -5.75 16.89 -2.99
N ASN A 69 -6.97 16.67 -2.60
CA ASN A 69 -7.52 17.45 -1.51
C ASN A 69 -6.75 17.27 -0.24
N TYR A 70 -6.39 16.04 0.06
CA TYR A 70 -5.65 15.76 1.27
C TYR A 70 -4.29 16.42 1.23
N VAL A 71 -3.58 16.24 0.16
CA VAL A 71 -2.24 16.77 0.04
C VAL A 71 -2.28 18.29 -0.04
N ARG A 72 -3.20 18.81 -0.79
CA ARG A 72 -3.31 20.22 -0.95
C ARG A 72 -3.63 20.92 0.33
N LYS A 73 -4.49 20.35 1.13
CA LYS A 73 -4.79 20.93 2.40
C LYS A 73 -3.58 21.03 3.26
N GLN A 74 -2.78 20.02 3.30
CA GLN A 74 -1.60 20.06 4.12
C GLN A 74 -0.62 21.09 3.61
N LYS A 75 -0.49 21.18 2.32
CA LYS A 75 0.40 22.14 1.78
C LYS A 75 -0.02 23.52 2.03
N LEU A 76 -1.29 23.80 1.89
CA LEU A 76 -1.78 25.12 2.15
C LEU A 76 -1.57 25.53 3.57
N GLN A 77 -1.74 24.61 4.48
CA GLN A 77 -1.50 24.94 5.85
C GLN A 77 -0.08 25.27 6.09
N ASN A 78 0.80 24.56 5.47
CA ASN A 78 2.19 24.82 5.65
C ASN A 78 2.59 26.15 5.07
N ARG A 79 1.96 26.56 4.06
CA ARG A 79 2.32 27.76 3.49
C ARG A 79 1.80 28.90 4.19
N ARG A 80 0.80 28.75 4.90
CA ARG A 80 0.26 29.85 5.63
C ARG A 80 0.89 29.89 6.95
#